data_b4fdc331bee590c3f61379a8cbe3c929
#
_entry.id   b4fdc331bee590c3f61379a8cbe3c929
#
_cell.length_a   1.000
_cell.length_b   1.000
_cell.length_c   1.000
_cell.angle_alpha   90.00
_cell.angle_beta   90.00
_cell.angle_gamma   90.00
#
_symmetry.space_group_name_H-M   'P 1'
#
loop_
_entity.id
_entity.type
_entity.pdbx_description
1 polymer ?
#
loop_
_entity_poly.entity_id
_entity_poly.type
_entity_poly.pdbx_seq_one_letter_code
_entity_poly.pdbx_strand_id
1 'polypeptide(L)'
;MSLIQTLPNTPLDIIGDVHGQFEALQNLLHYLGYTPDGRHPQGRKIVFVGDLVDRGPDSPAVLQWFKEAHAAGNAFMVLGNHELNLLTGEAKDGSGWFFTHRYEHDSRNYAPWRKLPDYRHAEFLDLLARQPLILQRGDLRIVHATWLPDAIEKIRSQQQRNIVELYQEWDDELQCCIKHTPWYDQYLDEQRQYAHTLENHGNPPAMLHATAAHDVYRSSYHPIRALTCGIEKTTAEPFFAGGRWRFSVRNPWWNDYQDPIPVVIGHYWRCFHPHATRAKHREGIFTIPAHHWHGARRNVFCIDFSVGARWRDRKRNICASQSQHRLGALRFPERVLVFDNGDTLPTEAA
;
A
#
# COMPACT_ATOMS: atom_id res chain seq x y z
N MET A 1 13.06 -15.75 9.28
CA MET A 1 13.41 -14.32 9.11
C MET A 1 12.48 -13.51 9.97
N SER A 2 12.88 -12.28 10.35
CA SER A 2 12.04 -11.48 11.26
C SER A 2 11.04 -10.62 10.49
N LEU A 3 9.77 -10.61 10.93
CA LEU A 3 8.72 -9.74 10.40
C LEU A 3 8.91 -8.26 10.79
N ILE A 4 9.76 -8.00 11.79
CA ILE A 4 10.19 -6.67 12.19
C ILE A 4 11.71 -6.62 12.10
N GLN A 5 12.23 -5.69 11.28
CA GLN A 5 13.67 -5.56 11.06
C GLN A 5 14.16 -4.13 11.30
N THR A 6 15.45 -3.99 11.50
CA THR A 6 16.10 -2.70 11.73
C THR A 6 16.46 -2.05 10.39
N LEU A 7 16.12 -0.77 10.24
CA LEU A 7 16.57 0.06 9.12
C LEU A 7 18.11 0.25 9.15
N PRO A 8 18.75 0.34 7.96
CA PRO A 8 20.15 0.73 7.87
C PRO A 8 20.43 2.07 8.55
N ASN A 9 21.55 2.17 9.26
CA ASN A 9 21.96 3.42 9.90
C ASN A 9 22.70 4.34 8.91
N THR A 10 22.05 4.65 7.80
CA THR A 10 22.51 5.54 6.71
C THR A 10 21.39 6.49 6.31
N PRO A 11 21.65 7.56 5.55
CA PRO A 11 20.60 8.31 4.88
C PRO A 11 19.80 7.39 3.94
N LEU A 12 18.50 7.63 3.85
CA LEU A 12 17.55 6.81 3.10
C LEU A 12 16.83 7.62 2.04
N ASP A 13 16.46 6.96 0.95
CA ASP A 13 15.43 7.42 0.01
C ASP A 13 14.25 6.44 0.08
N ILE A 14 13.13 6.92 0.66
CA ILE A 14 11.94 6.08 0.93
C ILE A 14 10.98 6.26 -0.23
N ILE A 15 10.79 5.19 -1.02
CA ILE A 15 10.02 5.19 -2.26
C ILE A 15 8.62 4.67 -1.99
N GLY A 16 7.60 5.37 -2.53
CA GLY A 16 6.20 4.98 -2.48
C GLY A 16 5.86 3.75 -3.32
N ASP A 17 4.56 3.41 -3.33
CA ASP A 17 3.99 2.31 -4.10
C ASP A 17 4.41 2.41 -5.58
N VAL A 18 5.01 1.34 -6.12
CA VAL A 18 5.56 1.34 -7.50
C VAL A 18 4.56 0.77 -8.51
N HIS A 19 3.81 -0.25 -8.09
CA HIS A 19 2.78 -0.89 -8.91
C HIS A 19 3.23 -1.21 -10.34
N GLY A 20 4.37 -1.91 -10.49
CA GLY A 20 4.86 -2.34 -11.78
C GLY A 20 5.26 -1.22 -12.76
N GLN A 21 5.37 0.01 -12.31
CA GLN A 21 5.79 1.17 -13.13
C GLN A 21 7.32 1.25 -13.19
N PHE A 22 7.95 0.30 -13.87
CA PHE A 22 9.42 0.16 -13.87
C PHE A 22 10.13 1.36 -14.47
N GLU A 23 9.60 1.95 -15.55
CA GLU A 23 10.16 3.17 -16.15
C GLU A 23 10.16 4.35 -15.16
N ALA A 24 9.04 4.52 -14.41
CA ALA A 24 8.97 5.54 -13.38
C ALA A 24 9.99 5.31 -12.25
N LEU A 25 10.21 4.05 -11.86
CA LEU A 25 11.24 3.68 -10.90
C LEU A 25 12.65 4.03 -11.42
N GLN A 26 12.97 3.68 -12.67
CA GLN A 26 14.27 4.00 -13.26
C GLN A 26 14.51 5.51 -13.32
N ASN A 27 13.51 6.29 -13.74
CA ASN A 27 13.59 7.74 -13.79
C ASN A 27 13.80 8.33 -12.39
N LEU A 28 13.02 7.88 -11.40
CA LEU A 28 13.17 8.34 -10.01
C LEU A 28 14.57 8.04 -9.47
N LEU A 29 15.09 6.83 -9.68
CA LEU A 29 16.44 6.44 -9.26
C LEU A 29 17.51 7.31 -9.91
N HIS A 30 17.35 7.65 -11.18
CA HIS A 30 18.25 8.58 -11.89
C HIS A 30 18.25 9.97 -11.23
N TYR A 31 17.08 10.55 -10.95
CA TYR A 31 16.98 11.86 -10.29
C TYR A 31 17.47 11.86 -8.84
N LEU A 32 17.38 10.73 -8.17
CA LEU A 32 17.93 10.54 -6.83
C LEU A 32 19.47 10.38 -6.84
N GLY A 33 20.09 10.10 -8.00
CA GLY A 33 21.52 9.92 -8.15
C GLY A 33 22.02 8.49 -7.95
N TYR A 34 21.14 7.51 -8.08
CA TYR A 34 21.52 6.09 -8.04
C TYR A 34 22.02 5.59 -9.39
N THR A 35 22.94 4.65 -9.34
CA THR A 35 23.31 3.84 -10.51
C THR A 35 22.18 2.85 -10.83
N PRO A 36 22.14 2.30 -12.06
CA PRO A 36 21.10 1.34 -12.47
C PRO A 36 20.98 0.12 -11.54
N ASP A 37 22.06 -0.28 -10.87
CA ASP A 37 22.10 -1.39 -9.88
C ASP A 37 21.80 -0.94 -8.44
N GLY A 38 21.29 0.27 -8.24
CA GLY A 38 20.83 0.76 -6.94
C GLY A 38 21.92 1.23 -5.98
N ARG A 39 23.15 1.49 -6.44
CA ARG A 39 24.20 2.09 -5.61
C ARG A 39 24.12 3.61 -5.64
N HIS A 40 24.37 4.23 -4.51
CA HIS A 40 24.46 5.69 -4.40
C HIS A 40 25.86 6.09 -3.96
N PRO A 41 26.50 7.12 -4.59
CA PRO A 41 27.89 7.53 -4.28
C PRO A 41 28.08 7.98 -2.84
N GLN A 42 27.03 8.47 -2.18
CA GLN A 42 27.04 8.86 -0.76
C GLN A 42 26.59 7.74 0.19
N GLY A 43 26.47 6.50 -0.26
CA GLY A 43 26.09 5.36 0.55
C GLY A 43 24.63 5.35 1.02
N ARG A 44 23.75 6.17 0.43
CA ARG A 44 22.30 6.15 0.72
C ARG A 44 21.70 4.79 0.36
N LYS A 45 20.64 4.39 1.04
CA LYS A 45 19.91 3.16 0.78
C LYS A 45 18.47 3.46 0.38
N ILE A 46 17.91 2.57 -0.42
CA ILE A 46 16.53 2.63 -0.88
C ILE A 46 15.66 1.81 0.06
N VAL A 47 14.49 2.36 0.43
CA VAL A 47 13.47 1.62 1.18
C VAL A 47 12.11 1.80 0.51
N PHE A 48 11.47 0.72 0.09
CA PHE A 48 10.12 0.74 -0.46
C PHE A 48 9.09 0.54 0.64
N VAL A 49 8.01 1.29 0.57
CA VAL A 49 6.88 1.15 1.52
C VAL A 49 5.93 -0.02 1.19
N GLY A 50 6.27 -0.86 0.21
CA GLY A 50 5.44 -1.97 -0.31
C GLY A 50 4.78 -1.65 -1.64
N ASP A 51 3.90 -2.53 -2.08
CA ASP A 51 3.14 -2.44 -3.33
C ASP A 51 4.03 -2.18 -4.57
N LEU A 52 5.06 -3.02 -4.72
CA LEU A 52 5.95 -3.00 -5.90
C LEU A 52 5.25 -3.48 -7.17
N VAL A 53 4.23 -4.32 -7.03
CA VAL A 53 3.62 -5.12 -8.10
C VAL A 53 2.20 -4.69 -8.45
N ASP A 54 1.66 -5.31 -9.50
CA ASP A 54 0.31 -5.14 -10.03
C ASP A 54 0.06 -3.83 -10.80
N ARG A 55 -0.98 -3.81 -11.64
CA ARG A 55 -1.52 -2.66 -12.38
C ARG A 55 -0.60 -2.04 -13.45
N GLY A 56 0.68 -2.02 -13.22
CA GLY A 56 1.66 -1.42 -14.11
C GLY A 56 2.13 -2.34 -15.22
N PRO A 57 2.90 -1.82 -16.18
CA PRO A 57 3.29 -2.57 -17.37
C PRO A 57 4.34 -3.65 -17.09
N ASP A 58 5.12 -3.56 -16.02
CA ASP A 58 6.27 -4.46 -15.82
C ASP A 58 6.59 -4.77 -14.35
N SER A 59 5.66 -5.42 -13.65
CA SER A 59 5.91 -5.95 -12.31
C SER A 59 7.09 -6.95 -12.27
N PRO A 60 7.30 -7.84 -13.27
CA PRO A 60 8.47 -8.69 -13.30
C PRO A 60 9.81 -7.95 -13.29
N ALA A 61 9.92 -6.83 -14.02
CA ALA A 61 11.16 -6.04 -14.04
C ALA A 61 11.40 -5.33 -12.70
N VAL A 62 10.35 -4.81 -12.05
CA VAL A 62 10.45 -4.22 -10.71
C VAL A 62 10.95 -5.24 -9.69
N LEU A 63 10.37 -6.46 -9.68
CA LEU A 63 10.78 -7.54 -8.78
C LEU A 63 12.21 -8.00 -9.06
N GLN A 64 12.60 -8.12 -10.34
CA GLN A 64 13.96 -8.53 -10.70
C GLN A 64 14.97 -7.48 -10.23
N TRP A 65 14.70 -6.22 -10.47
CA TRP A 65 15.55 -5.13 -10.00
C TRP A 65 15.65 -5.11 -8.48
N PHE A 66 14.51 -5.22 -7.78
CA PHE A 66 14.50 -5.26 -6.32
C PHE A 66 15.31 -6.45 -5.78
N LYS A 67 15.15 -7.63 -6.36
CA LYS A 67 15.92 -8.82 -5.97
C LYS A 67 17.42 -8.57 -6.02
N GLU A 68 17.91 -8.00 -7.12
CA GLU A 68 19.34 -7.74 -7.33
C GLU A 68 19.86 -6.66 -6.37
N ALA A 69 19.15 -5.54 -6.26
CA ALA A 69 19.52 -4.46 -5.37
C ALA A 69 19.44 -4.85 -3.88
N HIS A 70 18.45 -5.68 -3.51
CA HIS A 70 18.30 -6.23 -2.16
C HIS A 70 19.44 -7.20 -1.80
N ALA A 71 19.80 -8.12 -2.71
CA ALA A 71 20.91 -9.04 -2.53
C ALA A 71 22.26 -8.28 -2.37
N ALA A 72 22.41 -7.14 -3.04
CA ALA A 72 23.57 -6.24 -2.88
C ALA A 72 23.50 -5.36 -1.62
N GLY A 73 22.44 -5.43 -0.81
CA GLY A 73 22.24 -4.61 0.39
C GLY A 73 21.99 -3.14 0.10
N ASN A 74 21.47 -2.79 -1.10
CA ASN A 74 21.18 -1.43 -1.51
C ASN A 74 19.70 -1.06 -1.41
N ALA A 75 18.80 -2.05 -1.45
CA ALA A 75 17.37 -1.85 -1.35
C ALA A 75 16.73 -2.74 -0.29
N PHE A 76 15.72 -2.19 0.38
CA PHE A 76 14.91 -2.82 1.43
C PHE A 76 13.44 -2.52 1.12
N MET A 77 12.53 -3.32 1.67
CA MET A 77 11.10 -3.04 1.58
C MET A 77 10.34 -3.55 2.78
N VAL A 78 9.16 -3.01 3.03
CA VAL A 78 8.10 -3.66 3.80
C VAL A 78 7.09 -4.28 2.85
N LEU A 79 6.39 -5.32 3.29
CA LEU A 79 5.32 -5.92 2.49
C LEU A 79 4.10 -5.01 2.46
N GLY A 80 3.59 -4.78 1.24
CA GLY A 80 2.27 -4.19 1.02
C GLY A 80 1.19 -5.24 0.84
N ASN A 81 -0.05 -4.80 0.67
CA ASN A 81 -1.16 -5.72 0.48
C ASN A 81 -1.10 -6.44 -0.89
N HIS A 82 -0.47 -5.86 -1.90
CA HIS A 82 -0.30 -6.50 -3.19
C HIS A 82 0.67 -7.68 -3.13
N GLU A 83 1.78 -7.56 -2.44
CA GLU A 83 2.70 -8.69 -2.20
C GLU A 83 2.03 -9.78 -1.35
N LEU A 84 1.25 -9.42 -0.32
CA LEU A 84 0.50 -10.39 0.47
C LEU A 84 -0.52 -11.16 -0.36
N ASN A 85 -1.23 -10.48 -1.25
CA ASN A 85 -2.18 -11.15 -2.15
C ASN A 85 -1.48 -12.21 -3.02
N LEU A 86 -0.26 -11.95 -3.51
CA LEU A 86 0.53 -12.96 -4.21
C LEU A 86 0.89 -14.14 -3.29
N LEU A 87 1.36 -13.86 -2.09
CA LEU A 87 1.81 -14.86 -1.11
C LEU A 87 0.67 -15.76 -0.64
N THR A 88 -0.54 -15.20 -0.48
CA THR A 88 -1.73 -15.93 -0.04
C THR A 88 -2.54 -16.55 -1.19
N GLY A 89 -2.13 -16.32 -2.44
CA GLY A 89 -2.85 -16.80 -3.62
C GLY A 89 -4.16 -16.03 -3.91
N GLU A 90 -4.36 -14.87 -3.29
CA GLU A 90 -5.55 -14.04 -3.50
C GLU A 90 -5.42 -13.18 -4.77
N ALA A 91 -5.96 -13.63 -5.88
CA ALA A 91 -5.94 -12.89 -7.14
C ALA A 91 -6.82 -11.64 -7.08
N LYS A 92 -6.22 -10.45 -7.15
CA LYS A 92 -6.90 -9.14 -7.11
C LYS A 92 -6.73 -8.39 -8.44
N ASP A 93 -7.37 -7.23 -8.56
CA ASP A 93 -7.31 -6.39 -9.75
C ASP A 93 -5.88 -5.95 -10.08
N GLY A 94 -5.49 -6.19 -11.34
CA GLY A 94 -4.17 -5.85 -11.86
C GLY A 94 -3.11 -6.94 -11.66
N SER A 95 -3.47 -8.11 -11.08
CA SER A 95 -2.55 -9.23 -10.84
C SER A 95 -2.49 -10.26 -11.98
N GLY A 96 -3.16 -10.00 -13.10
CA GLY A 96 -3.18 -10.90 -14.27
C GLY A 96 -1.82 -11.12 -14.93
N TRP A 97 -0.81 -10.36 -14.60
CA TRP A 97 0.59 -10.60 -14.97
C TRP A 97 1.18 -11.81 -14.26
N PHE A 98 0.63 -12.19 -13.11
CA PHE A 98 1.02 -13.33 -12.28
C PHE A 98 -0.04 -14.43 -12.31
N PHE A 99 -1.32 -14.14 -12.06
CA PHE A 99 -2.42 -15.11 -12.03
C PHE A 99 -3.07 -15.23 -13.41
N THR A 100 -2.82 -16.32 -14.11
CA THR A 100 -3.28 -16.55 -15.51
C THR A 100 -4.80 -16.48 -15.65
N HIS A 101 -5.58 -16.95 -14.66
CA HIS A 101 -7.04 -16.89 -14.69
C HIS A 101 -7.60 -15.45 -14.61
N ARG A 102 -6.81 -14.47 -14.15
CA ARG A 102 -7.16 -13.05 -14.14
C ARG A 102 -6.83 -12.35 -15.45
N TYR A 103 -6.04 -12.97 -16.32
CA TYR A 103 -5.44 -12.29 -17.46
C TYR A 103 -6.44 -11.57 -18.34
N GLU A 104 -7.51 -12.23 -18.77
CA GLU A 104 -8.51 -11.65 -19.70
C GLU A 104 -9.28 -10.50 -19.04
N HIS A 105 -9.68 -10.69 -17.79
CA HIS A 105 -10.39 -9.65 -17.03
C HIS A 105 -9.53 -8.40 -16.87
N ASP A 106 -8.31 -8.57 -16.40
CA ASP A 106 -7.41 -7.47 -16.10
C ASP A 106 -6.84 -6.80 -17.35
N SER A 107 -6.72 -7.52 -18.49
CA SER A 107 -6.27 -6.95 -19.76
C SER A 107 -7.16 -5.80 -20.24
N ARG A 108 -8.43 -5.81 -19.90
CA ARG A 108 -9.38 -4.72 -20.25
C ARG A 108 -8.96 -3.38 -19.64
N ASN A 109 -8.29 -3.40 -18.51
CA ASN A 109 -7.90 -2.21 -17.77
C ASN A 109 -6.40 -1.94 -17.81
N TYR A 110 -5.55 -2.97 -17.61
CA TYR A 110 -4.15 -2.78 -17.24
C TYR A 110 -3.16 -3.09 -18.36
N ALA A 111 -3.59 -3.80 -19.42
CA ALA A 111 -2.70 -4.04 -20.56
C ALA A 111 -2.23 -2.73 -21.23
N PRO A 112 -1.04 -2.72 -21.86
CA PRO A 112 -0.11 -3.84 -21.98
C PRO A 112 0.68 -4.08 -20.69
N TRP A 113 1.00 -5.33 -20.39
CA TRP A 113 1.90 -5.71 -19.32
C TRP A 113 2.78 -6.90 -19.70
N ARG A 114 3.89 -7.04 -19.00
CA ARG A 114 4.75 -8.22 -19.10
C ARG A 114 4.28 -9.28 -18.12
N LYS A 115 4.07 -10.52 -18.59
CA LYS A 115 3.77 -11.67 -17.73
C LYS A 115 5.04 -12.21 -17.09
N LEU A 116 4.90 -12.72 -15.86
CA LEU A 116 5.93 -13.53 -15.24
C LEU A 116 5.75 -14.99 -15.70
N PRO A 117 6.79 -15.65 -16.23
CA PRO A 117 6.73 -17.09 -16.53
C PRO A 117 6.49 -17.91 -15.26
N ASP A 118 5.64 -18.93 -15.33
CA ASP A 118 5.21 -19.74 -14.17
C ASP A 118 6.38 -20.37 -13.42
N TYR A 119 7.44 -20.80 -14.14
CA TYR A 119 8.63 -21.38 -13.52
C TYR A 119 9.40 -20.40 -12.61
N ARG A 120 9.12 -19.11 -12.69
CA ARG A 120 9.72 -18.07 -11.83
C ARG A 120 8.85 -17.67 -10.65
N HIS A 121 7.60 -18.13 -10.56
CA HIS A 121 6.70 -17.76 -9.48
C HIS A 121 7.30 -18.08 -8.11
N ALA A 122 7.78 -19.31 -7.92
CA ALA A 122 8.35 -19.76 -6.66
C ALA A 122 9.54 -18.89 -6.19
N GLU A 123 10.39 -18.45 -7.13
CA GLU A 123 11.54 -17.58 -6.85
C GLU A 123 11.10 -16.26 -6.21
N PHE A 124 10.09 -15.61 -6.77
CA PHE A 124 9.62 -14.33 -6.28
C PHE A 124 8.74 -14.45 -5.04
N LEU A 125 7.93 -15.49 -4.93
CA LEU A 125 7.21 -15.78 -3.69
C LEU A 125 8.16 -16.00 -2.52
N ASP A 126 9.26 -16.76 -2.71
CA ASP A 126 10.28 -16.95 -1.66
C ASP A 126 10.99 -15.62 -1.31
N LEU A 127 11.29 -14.77 -2.30
CA LEU A 127 11.85 -13.44 -2.06
C LEU A 127 10.92 -12.58 -1.21
N LEU A 128 9.63 -12.53 -1.57
CA LEU A 128 8.62 -11.71 -0.89
C LEU A 128 8.30 -12.23 0.52
N ALA A 129 8.18 -13.55 0.70
CA ALA A 129 7.93 -14.17 2.00
C ALA A 129 9.04 -13.88 3.04
N ARG A 130 10.20 -13.45 2.59
CA ARG A 130 11.33 -13.06 3.45
C ARG A 130 11.33 -11.59 3.82
N GLN A 131 10.48 -10.76 3.24
CA GLN A 131 10.44 -9.33 3.54
C GLN A 131 9.66 -9.05 4.84
N PRO A 132 10.06 -8.03 5.60
CA PRO A 132 9.38 -7.67 6.84
C PRO A 132 8.06 -6.93 6.58
N LEU A 133 7.22 -6.87 7.62
CA LEU A 133 6.06 -5.98 7.69
C LEU A 133 6.42 -4.59 8.20
N ILE A 134 7.50 -4.51 8.98
CA ILE A 134 7.96 -3.27 9.63
C ILE A 134 9.47 -3.15 9.49
N LEU A 135 9.91 -1.97 9.08
CA LEU A 135 11.29 -1.52 9.19
C LEU A 135 11.36 -0.32 10.15
N GLN A 136 12.25 -0.37 11.14
CA GLN A 136 12.33 0.71 12.13
C GLN A 136 13.75 0.92 12.66
N ARG A 137 13.98 2.13 13.14
CA ARG A 137 15.14 2.53 13.96
C ARG A 137 14.73 3.66 14.92
N GLY A 138 15.62 4.17 15.73
CA GLY A 138 15.27 5.14 16.77
C GLY A 138 14.66 6.46 16.30
N ASP A 139 14.86 6.84 15.04
CA ASP A 139 14.41 8.12 14.46
C ASP A 139 13.42 7.95 13.31
N LEU A 140 13.06 6.70 12.93
CA LEU A 140 12.17 6.45 11.78
C LEU A 140 11.50 5.08 11.86
N ARG A 141 10.23 5.04 11.44
CA ARG A 141 9.41 3.83 11.27
C ARG A 141 8.84 3.79 9.85
N ILE A 142 8.81 2.60 9.25
CA ILE A 142 8.21 2.35 7.93
C ILE A 142 7.29 1.16 8.05
N VAL A 143 6.06 1.33 7.62
CA VAL A 143 5.01 0.32 7.50
C VAL A 143 4.19 0.64 6.26
N HIS A 144 3.53 -0.35 5.65
CA HIS A 144 2.81 -0.06 4.41
C HIS A 144 1.59 0.85 4.61
N ALA A 145 0.70 0.54 5.57
CA ALA A 145 -0.54 1.30 5.74
C ALA A 145 -0.73 1.90 7.14
N THR A 146 -0.79 1.11 8.19
CA THR A 146 -1.15 1.59 9.52
C THR A 146 -0.12 1.22 10.57
N TRP A 147 0.26 2.17 11.42
CA TRP A 147 1.03 1.91 12.63
C TRP A 147 0.07 1.68 13.79
N LEU A 148 -0.28 0.43 14.03
CA LEU A 148 -1.24 0.03 15.08
C LEU A 148 -0.49 -0.71 16.20
N PRO A 149 -0.31 -0.11 17.41
CA PRO A 149 0.51 -0.70 18.48
C PRO A 149 0.13 -2.13 18.85
N ASP A 150 -1.17 -2.41 19.03
CA ASP A 150 -1.64 -3.75 19.43
C ASP A 150 -1.35 -4.81 18.37
N ALA A 151 -1.53 -4.47 17.08
CA ALA A 151 -1.19 -5.36 15.98
C ALA A 151 0.33 -5.60 15.93
N ILE A 152 1.14 -4.56 16.15
CA ILE A 152 2.60 -4.65 16.16
C ILE A 152 3.08 -5.55 17.30
N GLU A 153 2.48 -5.47 18.48
CA GLU A 153 2.85 -6.32 19.60
C GLU A 153 2.53 -7.79 19.34
N LYS A 154 1.36 -8.08 18.76
CA LYS A 154 1.02 -9.43 18.29
C LYS A 154 2.04 -9.96 17.27
N ILE A 155 2.44 -9.15 16.29
CA ILE A 155 3.47 -9.52 15.32
C ILE A 155 4.82 -9.71 15.98
N ARG A 156 5.20 -8.88 16.95
CA ARG A 156 6.45 -8.96 17.69
C ARG A 156 6.60 -10.28 18.43
N SER A 157 5.53 -10.76 19.05
CA SER A 157 5.50 -12.04 19.75
C SER A 157 5.70 -13.25 18.82
N GLN A 158 5.45 -13.08 17.50
CA GLN A 158 5.46 -14.13 16.48
C GLN A 158 6.48 -13.84 15.34
N GLN A 159 7.36 -12.87 15.51
CA GLN A 159 8.16 -12.27 14.43
C GLN A 159 9.10 -13.20 13.67
N GLN A 160 9.36 -14.41 14.19
CA GLN A 160 10.25 -15.40 13.55
C GLN A 160 9.47 -16.44 12.72
N ARG A 161 8.14 -16.39 12.73
CA ARG A 161 7.29 -17.35 12.02
C ARG A 161 7.16 -17.01 10.53
N ASN A 162 6.75 -18.01 9.75
CA ASN A 162 6.39 -17.82 8.33
C ASN A 162 5.16 -16.91 8.23
N ILE A 163 5.24 -15.89 7.37
CA ILE A 163 4.17 -14.89 7.24
C ILE A 163 2.87 -15.47 6.66
N VAL A 164 2.97 -16.43 5.73
CA VAL A 164 1.79 -17.03 5.08
C VAL A 164 1.03 -17.90 6.07
N GLU A 165 1.76 -18.74 6.84
CA GLU A 165 1.16 -19.55 7.89
C GLU A 165 0.49 -18.68 8.97
N LEU A 166 1.17 -17.62 9.40
CA LEU A 166 0.67 -16.70 10.41
C LEU A 166 -0.56 -15.92 9.92
N TYR A 167 -0.54 -15.52 8.64
CA TYR A 167 -1.68 -14.86 8.03
C TYR A 167 -2.91 -15.77 8.02
N GLN A 168 -2.75 -17.04 7.60
CA GLN A 168 -3.84 -17.98 7.57
C GLN A 168 -4.40 -18.30 8.97
N GLU A 169 -3.52 -18.52 9.95
CA GLU A 169 -3.91 -18.76 11.34
C GLU A 169 -4.76 -17.61 11.90
N TRP A 170 -4.32 -16.36 11.66
CA TRP A 170 -5.07 -15.20 12.13
C TRP A 170 -6.34 -14.91 11.32
N ASP A 171 -6.39 -15.32 10.04
CA ASP A 171 -7.65 -15.25 9.27
C ASP A 171 -8.67 -16.29 9.79
N ASP A 172 -8.23 -17.50 10.09
CA ASP A 172 -9.08 -18.54 10.69
C ASP A 172 -9.58 -18.12 12.09
N GLU A 173 -8.71 -17.54 12.92
CA GLU A 173 -9.08 -16.96 14.21
C GLU A 173 -10.13 -15.84 14.05
N LEU A 174 -9.89 -14.93 13.10
CA LEU A 174 -10.83 -13.86 12.76
C LEU A 174 -12.20 -14.40 12.37
N GLN A 175 -12.27 -15.42 11.48
CA GLN A 175 -13.52 -16.04 11.06
C GLN A 175 -14.26 -16.70 12.24
N CYS A 176 -13.53 -17.30 13.17
CA CYS A 176 -14.10 -17.83 14.39
C CYS A 176 -14.68 -16.72 15.27
N CYS A 177 -13.92 -15.66 15.53
CA CYS A 177 -14.34 -14.55 16.37
C CYS A 177 -15.55 -13.79 15.82
N ILE A 178 -15.61 -13.58 14.50
CA ILE A 178 -16.73 -12.93 13.82
C ILE A 178 -18.06 -13.63 14.14
N LYS A 179 -18.09 -14.95 14.16
CA LYS A 179 -19.31 -15.75 14.44
C LYS A 179 -19.87 -15.54 15.85
N HIS A 180 -19.06 -15.05 16.78
CA HIS A 180 -19.46 -14.81 18.17
C HIS A 180 -19.78 -13.32 18.45
N THR A 181 -19.78 -12.47 17.43
CA THR A 181 -20.12 -11.06 17.59
C THR A 181 -21.63 -10.85 17.63
N PRO A 182 -22.14 -9.83 18.36
CA PRO A 182 -23.58 -9.58 18.49
C PRO A 182 -24.26 -9.15 17.17
N TRP A 183 -23.50 -8.77 16.16
CA TRP A 183 -24.01 -8.33 14.86
C TRP A 183 -23.92 -9.41 13.77
N TYR A 184 -23.42 -10.62 14.07
CA TYR A 184 -23.14 -11.64 13.05
C TYR A 184 -24.41 -12.11 12.32
N ASP A 185 -25.48 -12.40 13.04
CA ASP A 185 -26.74 -12.85 12.42
C ASP A 185 -27.33 -11.77 11.51
N GLN A 186 -27.32 -10.50 11.96
CA GLN A 186 -27.75 -9.37 11.14
C GLN A 186 -26.84 -9.21 9.90
N TYR A 187 -25.53 -9.40 10.02
CA TYR A 187 -24.60 -9.39 8.90
C TYR A 187 -24.98 -10.45 7.85
N LEU A 188 -25.30 -11.67 8.28
CA LEU A 188 -25.74 -12.72 7.35
C LEU A 188 -27.05 -12.36 6.65
N ASP A 189 -27.98 -11.74 7.34
CA ASP A 189 -29.24 -11.27 6.76
C ASP A 189 -29.01 -10.15 5.74
N GLU A 190 -28.19 -9.16 6.07
CA GLU A 190 -27.79 -8.09 5.14
C GLU A 190 -27.10 -8.67 3.89
N GLN A 191 -26.19 -9.64 4.03
CA GLN A 191 -25.57 -10.28 2.89
C GLN A 191 -26.57 -11.05 2.01
N ARG A 192 -27.51 -11.79 2.60
CA ARG A 192 -28.55 -12.51 1.83
C ARG A 192 -29.43 -11.55 1.05
N GLN A 193 -29.82 -10.42 1.66
CA GLN A 193 -30.74 -9.47 1.09
C GLN A 193 -30.10 -8.58 0.02
N TYR A 194 -28.85 -8.13 0.21
CA TYR A 194 -28.28 -7.04 -0.57
C TYR A 194 -27.06 -7.41 -1.43
N ALA A 195 -26.44 -8.60 -1.24
CA ALA A 195 -25.19 -8.95 -1.94
C ALA A 195 -25.24 -8.74 -3.47
N HIS A 196 -26.38 -9.03 -4.09
CA HIS A 196 -26.57 -8.91 -5.54
C HIS A 196 -26.83 -7.48 -6.01
N THR A 197 -27.13 -6.55 -5.10
CA THR A 197 -27.47 -5.15 -5.44
C THR A 197 -26.35 -4.18 -5.15
N LEU A 198 -25.33 -4.59 -4.36
CA LEU A 198 -24.23 -3.72 -3.94
C LEU A 198 -23.35 -3.23 -5.10
N GLU A 199 -23.35 -3.91 -6.24
CA GLU A 199 -22.60 -3.50 -7.43
C GLU A 199 -23.39 -2.54 -8.34
N ASN A 200 -24.68 -2.35 -8.07
CA ASN A 200 -25.52 -1.45 -8.86
C ASN A 200 -25.45 -0.01 -8.34
N HIS A 201 -24.69 0.84 -9.03
CA HIS A 201 -24.55 2.26 -8.70
C HIS A 201 -25.90 3.02 -8.68
N GLY A 202 -26.85 2.65 -9.57
CA GLY A 202 -28.13 3.33 -9.70
C GLY A 202 -29.14 3.02 -8.56
N ASN A 203 -28.81 2.10 -7.65
CA ASN A 203 -29.68 1.69 -6.56
C ASN A 203 -28.96 1.77 -5.21
N PRO A 204 -28.87 2.98 -4.62
CA PRO A 204 -28.23 3.15 -3.32
C PRO A 204 -28.98 2.38 -2.22
N PRO A 205 -28.30 1.47 -1.50
CA PRO A 205 -28.90 0.77 -0.38
C PRO A 205 -29.05 1.70 0.84
N ALA A 206 -29.91 1.33 1.78
CA ALA A 206 -29.85 1.88 3.12
C ALA A 206 -28.53 1.54 3.79
N MET A 207 -28.20 2.21 4.89
CA MET A 207 -27.01 1.89 5.69
C MET A 207 -27.07 0.47 6.24
N LEU A 208 -26.12 -0.37 5.88
CA LEU A 208 -25.99 -1.74 6.36
C LEU A 208 -25.03 -1.74 7.57
N HIS A 209 -25.59 -1.64 8.75
CA HIS A 209 -24.81 -1.44 9.98
C HIS A 209 -23.97 -2.67 10.35
N ALA A 210 -24.49 -3.87 10.16
CA ALA A 210 -23.75 -5.09 10.47
C ALA A 210 -22.64 -5.35 9.44
N THR A 211 -22.87 -5.02 8.17
CA THR A 211 -21.82 -5.04 7.12
C THR A 211 -20.72 -4.04 7.44
N ALA A 212 -21.06 -2.83 7.89
CA ALA A 212 -20.07 -1.84 8.32
C ALA A 212 -19.26 -2.34 9.53
N ALA A 213 -19.93 -2.91 10.53
CA ALA A 213 -19.28 -3.47 11.72
C ALA A 213 -18.33 -4.61 11.35
N HIS A 214 -18.74 -5.50 10.44
CA HIS A 214 -17.89 -6.56 9.90
C HIS A 214 -16.62 -6.01 9.24
N ASP A 215 -16.75 -5.02 8.35
CA ASP A 215 -15.59 -4.46 7.63
C ASP A 215 -14.61 -3.76 8.59
N VAL A 216 -15.14 -2.99 9.56
CA VAL A 216 -14.33 -2.35 10.61
C VAL A 216 -13.62 -3.39 11.47
N TYR A 217 -14.34 -4.40 11.95
CA TYR A 217 -13.77 -5.47 12.77
C TYR A 217 -12.68 -6.23 12.03
N ARG A 218 -12.94 -6.66 10.78
CA ARG A 218 -11.99 -7.37 9.94
C ARG A 218 -10.71 -6.56 9.69
N SER A 219 -10.83 -5.25 9.48
CA SER A 219 -9.69 -4.39 9.18
C SER A 219 -8.74 -4.19 10.38
N SER A 220 -9.27 -4.22 11.60
CA SER A 220 -8.49 -3.96 12.82
C SER A 220 -8.06 -5.22 13.58
N TYR A 221 -8.85 -6.29 13.51
CA TYR A 221 -8.59 -7.52 14.27
C TYR A 221 -7.38 -8.30 13.76
N HIS A 222 -7.23 -8.43 12.44
CA HIS A 222 -6.15 -9.19 11.81
C HIS A 222 -4.88 -8.35 11.71
N PRO A 223 -3.80 -8.65 12.49
CA PRO A 223 -2.63 -7.79 12.62
C PRO A 223 -1.94 -7.47 11.30
N ILE A 224 -1.73 -8.48 10.44
CA ILE A 224 -1.05 -8.29 9.15
C ILE A 224 -1.93 -7.42 8.22
N ARG A 225 -3.24 -7.65 8.18
CA ARG A 225 -4.16 -6.81 7.38
C ARG A 225 -4.18 -5.36 7.85
N ALA A 226 -4.19 -5.12 9.16
CA ALA A 226 -4.15 -3.76 9.70
C ALA A 226 -2.91 -2.99 9.23
N LEU A 227 -1.74 -3.64 9.24
CA LEU A 227 -0.49 -3.01 8.82
C LEU A 227 -0.38 -2.82 7.30
N THR A 228 -1.05 -3.67 6.50
CA THR A 228 -0.88 -3.68 5.05
C THR A 228 -2.08 -3.14 4.27
N CYS A 229 -3.29 -3.28 4.78
CA CYS A 229 -4.51 -2.77 4.14
C CYS A 229 -5.09 -1.52 4.84
N GLY A 230 -4.54 -1.17 6.01
CA GLY A 230 -5.08 -0.11 6.85
C GLY A 230 -6.32 -0.53 7.64
N ILE A 231 -6.74 0.34 8.55
CA ILE A 231 -7.94 0.16 9.36
C ILE A 231 -9.08 1.04 8.85
N GLU A 232 -10.30 0.61 9.08
CA GLU A 232 -11.50 1.30 8.63
C GLU A 232 -12.33 1.81 9.82
N LYS A 233 -13.24 2.73 9.54
CA LYS A 233 -14.29 3.19 10.44
C LYS A 233 -15.62 3.24 9.71
N THR A 234 -16.72 3.14 10.44
CA THR A 234 -18.08 3.26 9.88
C THR A 234 -18.27 4.65 9.25
N THR A 235 -18.91 4.70 8.08
CA THR A 235 -19.37 5.96 7.46
C THR A 235 -20.79 6.30 7.95
N ALA A 236 -21.16 7.58 7.86
CA ALA A 236 -22.52 8.03 8.18
C ALA A 236 -23.54 7.59 7.12
N GLU A 237 -23.11 7.56 5.84
CA GLU A 237 -23.94 7.21 4.70
C GLU A 237 -23.20 6.25 3.76
N PRO A 238 -23.90 5.35 3.04
CA PRO A 238 -23.28 4.52 2.03
C PRO A 238 -22.69 5.37 0.89
N PHE A 239 -21.58 4.93 0.32
CA PHE A 239 -20.98 5.55 -0.86
C PHE A 239 -20.51 4.49 -1.86
N PHE A 240 -20.50 4.85 -3.15
CA PHE A 240 -20.08 3.93 -4.21
C PHE A 240 -18.60 4.13 -4.54
N ALA A 241 -17.80 3.10 -4.31
CA ALA A 241 -16.38 3.12 -4.63
C ALA A 241 -15.85 1.72 -5.01
N GLY A 242 -14.92 1.67 -5.97
CA GLY A 242 -14.34 0.40 -6.42
C GLY A 242 -15.37 -0.57 -6.99
N GLY A 243 -16.42 -0.06 -7.65
CA GLY A 243 -17.44 -0.87 -8.29
C GLY A 243 -18.55 -1.41 -7.37
N ARG A 244 -18.59 -0.99 -6.10
CA ARG A 244 -19.65 -1.41 -5.15
C ARG A 244 -19.97 -0.36 -4.10
N TRP A 245 -21.14 -0.46 -3.48
CA TRP A 245 -21.51 0.30 -2.29
C TRP A 245 -20.68 -0.11 -1.07
N ARG A 246 -20.22 0.88 -0.32
CA ARG A 246 -19.40 0.76 0.87
C ARG A 246 -20.09 1.38 2.07
N PHE A 247 -19.84 0.83 3.26
CA PHE A 247 -20.43 1.22 4.53
C PHE A 247 -19.36 1.57 5.58
N SER A 248 -18.12 1.44 5.18
CA SER A 248 -16.93 1.82 5.97
C SER A 248 -15.96 2.61 5.11
N VAL A 249 -15.18 3.49 5.73
CA VAL A 249 -14.15 4.31 5.12
C VAL A 249 -12.82 4.09 5.82
N ARG A 250 -11.73 4.36 5.11
CA ARG A 250 -10.38 4.34 5.70
C ARG A 250 -10.31 5.27 6.91
N ASN A 251 -9.76 4.77 8.03
CA ASN A 251 -9.54 5.57 9.23
C ASN A 251 -8.23 6.36 9.09
N PRO A 252 -8.24 7.69 9.27
CA PRO A 252 -7.02 8.51 9.35
C PRO A 252 -6.33 8.30 10.71
N TRP A 253 -5.84 7.10 10.97
CA TRP A 253 -5.25 6.64 12.24
C TRP A 253 -4.13 7.56 12.76
N TRP A 254 -3.47 8.29 11.88
CA TRP A 254 -2.43 9.25 12.23
C TRP A 254 -2.91 10.39 13.10
N ASN A 255 -4.23 10.67 13.13
CA ASN A 255 -4.77 11.68 14.03
C ASN A 255 -4.64 11.28 15.50
N ASP A 256 -4.60 9.98 15.78
CA ASP A 256 -4.48 9.41 17.13
C ASP A 256 -3.04 9.01 17.47
N TYR A 257 -2.12 9.13 16.52
CA TYR A 257 -0.71 8.77 16.71
C TYR A 257 0.02 9.80 17.57
N GLN A 258 0.47 9.37 18.78
CA GLN A 258 1.09 10.25 19.78
C GLN A 258 2.60 10.00 19.99
N ASP A 259 3.16 8.94 19.43
CA ASP A 259 4.59 8.66 19.55
C ASP A 259 5.42 9.71 18.77
N PRO A 260 6.57 10.18 19.31
CA PRO A 260 7.39 11.20 18.66
C PRO A 260 8.15 10.70 17.43
N ILE A 261 8.31 9.37 17.24
CA ILE A 261 9.07 8.81 16.13
C ILE A 261 8.28 8.96 14.82
N PRO A 262 8.85 9.55 13.76
CA PRO A 262 8.19 9.66 12.46
C PRO A 262 7.84 8.30 11.85
N VAL A 263 6.69 8.24 11.17
CA VAL A 263 6.24 7.08 10.39
C VAL A 263 6.05 7.46 8.93
N VAL A 264 6.62 6.68 8.02
CA VAL A 264 6.39 6.80 6.57
C VAL A 264 5.57 5.62 6.08
N ILE A 265 4.53 5.91 5.29
CA ILE A 265 3.55 4.93 4.79
C ILE A 265 3.27 5.11 3.29
N GLY A 266 2.71 4.06 2.66
CA GLY A 266 2.15 4.03 1.32
C GLY A 266 0.63 3.93 1.30
N HIS A 267 0.08 3.09 0.42
CA HIS A 267 -1.28 2.55 0.39
C HIS A 267 -2.44 3.52 0.08
N TYR A 268 -2.39 4.78 0.49
CA TYR A 268 -3.59 5.62 0.61
C TYR A 268 -3.93 6.47 -0.63
N TRP A 269 -3.23 6.32 -1.74
CA TRP A 269 -3.56 6.95 -3.03
C TRP A 269 -3.66 8.47 -2.97
N ARG A 270 -2.61 9.10 -2.51
CA ARG A 270 -2.52 10.55 -2.47
C ARG A 270 -2.32 11.11 -3.87
N CYS A 271 -2.98 12.24 -4.20
CA CYS A 271 -2.72 12.98 -5.43
C CYS A 271 -1.79 14.16 -5.16
N PHE A 272 -0.83 14.38 -6.05
CA PHE A 272 0.05 15.52 -5.97
C PHE A 272 -0.47 16.68 -6.82
N HIS A 273 -0.86 17.77 -6.15
CA HIS A 273 -1.24 19.01 -6.80
C HIS A 273 -0.40 20.14 -6.21
N PRO A 274 0.68 20.60 -6.88
CA PRO A 274 1.64 21.55 -6.32
C PRO A 274 1.03 22.90 -5.93
N HIS A 275 -0.12 23.26 -6.52
CA HIS A 275 -0.80 24.53 -6.27
C HIS A 275 -2.16 24.39 -5.58
N ALA A 276 -2.53 23.19 -5.16
CA ALA A 276 -3.81 22.97 -4.50
C ALA A 276 -3.71 23.31 -3.01
N THR A 277 -4.39 24.37 -2.60
CA THR A 277 -4.57 24.73 -1.19
C THR A 277 -5.59 23.85 -0.47
N ARG A 278 -6.35 23.06 -1.21
CA ARG A 278 -7.28 22.05 -0.71
C ARG A 278 -7.19 20.81 -1.59
N ALA A 279 -7.16 19.66 -0.94
CA ALA A 279 -7.41 18.42 -1.62
C ALA A 279 -8.76 18.52 -2.33
N LYS A 280 -8.83 18.41 -3.68
CA LYS A 280 -10.11 18.25 -4.40
C LYS A 280 -10.52 16.80 -4.23
N HIS A 281 -11.47 16.55 -3.39
CA HIS A 281 -11.79 15.19 -3.07
C HIS A 281 -13.18 14.80 -3.17
N ARG A 282 -13.24 13.69 -3.70
CA ARG A 282 -14.16 12.60 -3.26
C ARG A 282 -13.64 12.09 -1.91
N GLU A 283 -14.36 12.41 -0.81
CA GLU A 283 -14.19 11.79 0.52
C GLU A 283 -12.75 11.37 0.86
N GLY A 284 -11.83 12.32 0.70
CA GLY A 284 -10.42 12.05 0.86
C GLY A 284 -10.06 11.94 2.33
N ILE A 285 -9.37 10.87 2.67
CA ILE A 285 -8.71 10.72 3.96
C ILE A 285 -7.70 11.85 4.22
N PHE A 286 -7.27 12.56 3.17
CA PHE A 286 -6.27 13.62 3.23
C PHE A 286 -6.91 15.01 3.26
N THR A 287 -6.66 15.76 4.32
CA THR A 287 -7.19 17.11 4.52
C THR A 287 -6.15 18.22 4.41
N ILE A 288 -4.87 17.86 4.20
CA ILE A 288 -3.72 18.77 4.13
C ILE A 288 -2.99 18.64 2.80
N PRO A 289 -2.19 19.66 2.38
CA PRO A 289 -1.38 19.60 1.17
C PRO A 289 -0.47 18.38 1.09
N ALA A 290 -0.13 17.97 -0.14
CA ALA A 290 0.54 16.71 -0.40
C ALA A 290 1.98 16.62 0.18
N HIS A 291 2.63 17.75 0.45
CA HIS A 291 3.97 17.84 1.03
C HIS A 291 3.97 18.03 2.56
N HIS A 292 2.80 18.05 3.19
CA HIS A 292 2.70 18.21 4.65
C HIS A 292 2.62 16.85 5.35
N TRP A 293 3.19 16.80 6.56
CA TRP A 293 3.12 15.67 7.45
C TRP A 293 1.79 15.64 8.19
N HIS A 294 1.20 14.46 8.34
CA HIS A 294 -0.09 14.21 8.98
C HIS A 294 0.03 14.03 10.50
N GLY A 295 -1.13 14.05 11.15
CA GLY A 295 -1.32 13.71 12.55
C GLY A 295 -1.12 14.86 13.52
N ALA A 296 -1.51 14.62 14.78
CA ALA A 296 -1.42 15.62 15.85
C ALA A 296 0.01 16.11 16.11
N ARG A 297 1.00 15.24 15.89
CA ARG A 297 2.43 15.55 16.00
C ARG A 297 3.09 15.89 14.68
N ARG A 298 2.33 15.88 13.56
CA ARG A 298 2.87 16.15 12.21
C ARG A 298 4.12 15.32 11.88
N ASN A 299 4.02 14.05 12.17
CA ASN A 299 5.12 13.10 12.02
C ASN A 299 4.74 11.80 11.33
N VAL A 300 3.60 11.77 10.60
CA VAL A 300 3.23 10.68 9.70
C VAL A 300 3.22 11.19 8.27
N PHE A 301 3.92 10.53 7.36
CA PHE A 301 4.02 10.93 5.96
C PHE A 301 3.56 9.80 5.03
N CYS A 302 2.55 10.08 4.19
CA CYS A 302 2.16 9.17 3.11
C CYS A 302 2.92 9.54 1.82
N ILE A 303 3.72 8.58 1.31
CA ILE A 303 4.55 8.74 0.10
C ILE A 303 3.92 8.11 -1.16
N ASP A 304 2.75 7.49 -1.06
CA ASP A 304 2.03 6.96 -2.22
C ASP A 304 1.33 8.09 -2.99
N PHE A 305 1.92 8.52 -4.09
CA PHE A 305 1.37 9.51 -5.00
C PHE A 305 0.65 8.89 -6.20
N SER A 306 0.08 7.71 -6.00
CA SER A 306 -0.88 7.06 -6.91
C SER A 306 -0.32 6.68 -8.29
N VAL A 307 1.00 6.43 -8.42
CA VAL A 307 1.58 6.05 -9.72
C VAL A 307 0.92 4.81 -10.32
N GLY A 308 0.40 3.91 -9.46
CA GLY A 308 -0.41 2.76 -9.85
C GLY A 308 -1.65 3.09 -10.68
N ALA A 309 -2.12 4.35 -10.65
CA ALA A 309 -3.27 4.79 -11.46
C ALA A 309 -2.90 5.20 -12.90
N ARG A 310 -1.63 5.19 -13.29
CA ARG A 310 -1.20 5.52 -14.68
C ARG A 310 -1.84 4.65 -15.77
N TRP A 311 -2.41 3.49 -15.42
CA TRP A 311 -3.24 2.76 -16.37
C TRP A 311 -4.44 3.58 -16.87
N ARG A 312 -5.00 4.46 -16.06
CA ARG A 312 -6.09 5.39 -16.46
C ARG A 312 -5.57 6.43 -17.44
N ASP A 313 -4.35 6.92 -17.23
CA ASP A 313 -3.71 7.88 -18.10
C ASP A 313 -3.41 7.26 -19.46
N ARG A 314 -2.88 6.01 -19.48
CA ARG A 314 -2.68 5.27 -20.74
C ARG A 314 -3.96 5.13 -21.55
N LYS A 315 -5.10 4.82 -20.92
CA LYS A 315 -6.42 4.77 -21.61
C LYS A 315 -6.87 6.11 -22.17
N ARG A 316 -6.39 7.22 -21.62
CA ARG A 316 -6.71 8.58 -22.05
C ARG A 316 -5.65 9.21 -22.93
N ASN A 317 -4.61 8.46 -23.31
CA ASN A 317 -3.44 8.93 -24.02
C ASN A 317 -2.74 10.12 -23.34
N ILE A 318 -2.76 10.17 -22.01
CA ILE A 318 -2.02 11.14 -21.20
C ILE A 318 -0.63 10.58 -20.99
N CYS A 319 0.40 11.31 -21.40
CA CYS A 319 1.79 10.90 -21.23
C CYS A 319 2.25 11.07 -19.76
N ALA A 320 3.31 10.36 -19.37
CA ALA A 320 3.83 10.35 -18.00
C ALA A 320 4.19 11.76 -17.49
N SER A 321 4.71 12.64 -18.36
CA SER A 321 5.05 14.03 -18.01
C SER A 321 3.84 14.91 -17.67
N GLN A 322 2.65 14.57 -18.18
CA GLN A 322 1.39 15.27 -17.92
C GLN A 322 0.57 14.60 -16.82
N SER A 323 0.99 13.43 -16.38
CA SER A 323 0.27 12.67 -15.37
C SER A 323 0.30 13.36 -13.99
N GLN A 324 -0.84 13.33 -13.30
CA GLN A 324 -0.93 13.72 -11.89
C GLN A 324 -0.54 12.55 -10.95
N HIS A 325 -0.40 11.34 -11.52
CA HIS A 325 -0.01 10.13 -10.81
C HIS A 325 1.50 9.97 -10.91
N ARG A 326 2.20 10.11 -9.78
CA ARG A 326 3.66 10.17 -9.74
C ARG A 326 4.24 9.09 -8.84
N LEU A 327 5.44 8.65 -9.14
CA LEU A 327 6.26 7.93 -8.19
C LEU A 327 7.10 8.95 -7.44
N GLY A 328 7.02 8.92 -6.11
CA GLY A 328 7.77 9.82 -5.24
C GLY A 328 8.72 9.08 -4.31
N ALA A 329 9.80 9.74 -3.94
CA ALA A 329 10.68 9.36 -2.86
C ALA A 329 10.78 10.48 -1.82
N LEU A 330 10.80 10.10 -0.54
CA LEU A 330 11.14 10.99 0.57
C LEU A 330 12.59 10.77 0.95
N ARG A 331 13.45 11.76 0.70
CA ARG A 331 14.81 11.79 1.22
C ARG A 331 14.80 11.99 2.73
N PHE A 332 15.44 11.12 3.46
CA PHE A 332 15.54 11.16 4.92
C PHE A 332 17.01 11.08 5.36
N PRO A 333 17.48 11.98 6.25
CA PRO A 333 16.71 12.87 7.13
C PRO A 333 16.34 14.23 6.54
N GLU A 334 16.70 14.57 5.30
CA GLU A 334 16.56 15.90 4.69
C GLU A 334 15.08 16.35 4.56
N ARG A 335 14.13 15.41 4.54
CA ARG A 335 12.70 15.63 4.37
C ARG A 335 12.35 16.34 3.07
N VAL A 336 12.96 15.90 1.98
CA VAL A 336 12.73 16.42 0.63
C VAL A 336 12.07 15.35 -0.22
N LEU A 337 10.99 15.71 -0.91
CA LEU A 337 10.37 14.88 -1.94
C LEU A 337 11.13 15.03 -3.24
N VAL A 338 11.31 13.90 -3.93
CA VAL A 338 11.80 13.82 -5.31
C VAL A 338 10.83 12.96 -6.09
N PHE A 339 10.45 13.39 -7.30
CA PHE A 339 9.51 12.66 -8.15
C PHE A 339 10.17 12.10 -9.40
N ASP A 340 9.53 11.13 -10.03
CA ASP A 340 9.99 10.46 -11.25
C ASP A 340 10.05 11.33 -12.50
N ASN A 341 9.63 12.59 -12.43
CA ASN A 341 9.78 13.61 -13.45
C ASN A 341 10.87 14.66 -13.12
N GLY A 342 11.60 14.47 -12.02
CA GLY A 342 12.65 15.36 -11.56
C GLY A 342 12.21 16.53 -10.66
N ASP A 343 10.90 16.72 -10.47
CA ASP A 343 10.42 17.73 -9.52
C ASP A 343 10.90 17.41 -8.10
N THR A 344 11.28 18.44 -7.37
CA THR A 344 11.69 18.36 -5.97
C THR A 344 10.92 19.35 -5.11
N LEU A 345 10.57 18.96 -3.89
CA LEU A 345 9.83 19.82 -2.97
C LEU A 345 10.21 19.47 -1.52
N PRO A 346 10.61 20.44 -0.69
CA PRO A 346 10.76 20.21 0.74
C PRO A 346 9.42 19.85 1.36
N THR A 347 9.43 18.93 2.34
CA THR A 347 8.22 18.64 3.12
C THR A 347 8.12 19.60 4.28
N GLU A 348 6.89 20.01 4.60
CA GLU A 348 6.63 20.87 5.73
C GLU A 348 6.14 20.04 6.91
N ALA A 349 6.84 20.12 8.04
CA ALA A 349 6.26 19.86 9.34
C ALA A 349 5.38 21.07 9.65
N ALA A 350 4.13 21.01 9.19
CA ALA A 350 3.21 22.13 9.33
C ALA A 350 2.96 22.51 10.79
#